data_5240f586ff93b0c3c2beb5772ba10170
#
_entry.id   5240f586ff93b0c3c2beb5772ba10170
#
_cell.length_a   1.000
_cell.length_b   1.000
_cell.length_c   1.000
_cell.angle_alpha   90.00
_cell.angle_beta   90.00
_cell.angle_gamma   90.00
#
_symmetry.space_group_name_H-M   'P 1'
#
loop_
_entity.id
_entity.type
_entity.pdbx_description
1 polymer ?
#
loop_
_entity_poly.entity_id
_entity_poly.type
_entity_poly.pdbx_seq_one_letter_code
_entity_poly.pdbx_strand_id
1 'polypeptide(L)'
;LEGAPLVTDTIKVRGNTEPLLIRCQVRDIHGQPIPDVLTDIWFADSNGDYSGYSEDFPIEYFRGKVLTDQDGKYAVLGSIPKEYPMTSNEHGPTGSIIELLGGQGMRPKHIHFKYNKEAFAPLTTQAYFSGSEYLDADPVEAVFDDLTHELKDENGLAVLELDVVLDPAE
;
A
#
# COMPACT_ATOMS: atom_id res chain seq x y z
N LEU A 1 -8.70 8.89 0.15
CA LEU A 1 -9.45 9.70 -0.82
C LEU A 1 -10.94 9.35 -0.74
N GLU A 2 -11.81 10.36 -0.84
CA GLU A 2 -13.23 10.13 -1.03
C GLU A 2 -13.45 9.39 -2.35
N GLY A 3 -14.41 8.46 -2.41
CA GLY A 3 -14.76 7.74 -3.63
C GLY A 3 -14.06 6.38 -3.85
N ALA A 4 -13.03 6.00 -3.08
CA ALA A 4 -12.48 4.66 -3.16
C ALA A 4 -13.54 3.61 -2.76
N PRO A 5 -13.71 2.52 -3.55
CA PRO A 5 -14.76 1.53 -3.31
C PRO A 5 -14.50 0.71 -2.05
N LEU A 6 -15.56 0.33 -1.34
CA LEU A 6 -15.50 -0.75 -0.36
C LEU A 6 -15.47 -2.08 -1.11
N VAL A 7 -14.47 -2.91 -0.84
CA VAL A 7 -14.30 -4.22 -1.45
C VAL A 7 -14.36 -5.32 -0.41
N THR A 8 -14.77 -6.52 -0.81
CA THR A 8 -14.85 -7.67 0.09
C THR A 8 -13.65 -8.59 -0.05
N ASP A 9 -13.14 -8.78 -1.27
CA ASP A 9 -12.14 -9.79 -1.58
C ASP A 9 -11.15 -9.38 -2.68
N THR A 10 -11.46 -8.37 -3.52
CA THR A 10 -10.64 -8.05 -4.69
C THR A 10 -10.59 -6.55 -4.96
N ILE A 11 -9.38 -6.01 -5.06
CA ILE A 11 -9.11 -4.68 -5.60
C ILE A 11 -9.05 -4.79 -7.12
N LYS A 12 -9.83 -3.97 -7.81
CA LYS A 12 -9.86 -3.93 -9.27
C LYS A 12 -8.51 -3.49 -9.82
N VAL A 13 -7.95 -4.27 -10.73
CA VAL A 13 -6.69 -3.96 -11.43
C VAL A 13 -6.92 -3.94 -12.94
N ARG A 14 -6.01 -3.36 -13.70
CA ARG A 14 -6.05 -3.34 -15.17
C ARG A 14 -4.67 -3.69 -15.74
N GLY A 15 -4.63 -4.15 -16.99
CA GLY A 15 -3.40 -4.52 -17.66
C GLY A 15 -2.87 -5.89 -17.25
N ASN A 16 -1.62 -6.17 -17.60
CA ASN A 16 -0.93 -7.40 -17.23
C ASN A 16 -0.24 -7.21 -15.89
N THR A 17 -0.83 -7.72 -14.81
CA THR A 17 -0.35 -7.59 -13.45
C THR A 17 -0.09 -8.96 -12.82
N GLU A 18 0.89 -9.03 -11.92
CA GLU A 18 1.15 -10.21 -11.10
C GLU A 18 0.22 -10.20 -9.89
N PRO A 19 -0.61 -11.23 -9.69
CA PRO A 19 -1.55 -11.26 -8.58
C PRO A 19 -0.83 -11.33 -7.23
N LEU A 20 -1.37 -10.61 -6.24
CA LEU A 20 -0.89 -10.57 -4.86
C LEU A 20 -2.06 -10.71 -3.91
N LEU A 21 -2.02 -11.71 -3.04
CA LEU A 21 -2.93 -11.81 -1.91
C LEU A 21 -2.36 -11.03 -0.73
N ILE A 22 -3.10 -10.06 -0.24
CA ILE A 22 -2.76 -9.26 0.94
C ILE A 22 -3.59 -9.78 2.10
N ARG A 23 -2.93 -10.30 3.13
CA ARG A 23 -3.53 -10.70 4.40
C ARG A 23 -3.05 -9.78 5.50
N CYS A 24 -3.94 -9.37 6.36
CA CYS A 24 -3.59 -8.54 7.50
C CYS A 24 -4.36 -8.98 8.74
N GLN A 25 -3.72 -8.87 9.89
CA GLN A 25 -4.37 -8.89 11.18
C GLN A 25 -4.09 -7.58 11.91
N VAL A 26 -5.16 -6.95 12.41
CA VAL A 26 -5.08 -5.70 13.18
C VAL A 26 -5.42 -5.97 14.63
N ARG A 27 -4.54 -5.52 15.54
CA ARG A 27 -4.64 -5.69 16.99
C ARG A 27 -4.43 -4.38 17.71
N ASP A 28 -4.86 -4.32 18.95
CA ASP A 28 -4.48 -3.25 19.88
C ASP A 28 -3.12 -3.53 20.55
N ILE A 29 -2.65 -2.59 21.36
CA ILE A 29 -1.39 -2.69 22.13
C ILE A 29 -1.37 -3.84 23.16
N HIS A 30 -2.51 -4.45 23.44
CA HIS A 30 -2.66 -5.60 24.34
C HIS A 30 -2.76 -6.92 23.57
N GLY A 31 -2.65 -6.87 22.22
CA GLY A 31 -2.74 -8.02 21.34
C GLY A 31 -4.17 -8.48 21.04
N GLN A 32 -5.20 -7.71 21.44
CA GLN A 32 -6.59 -8.06 21.14
C GLN A 32 -6.95 -7.68 19.71
N PRO A 33 -7.66 -8.54 18.96
CA PRO A 33 -8.08 -8.24 17.62
C PRO A 33 -9.05 -7.06 17.58
N ILE A 34 -8.95 -6.20 16.58
CA ILE A 34 -9.83 -5.05 16.40
C ILE A 34 -10.74 -5.31 15.19
N PRO A 35 -12.04 -5.57 15.38
CA PRO A 35 -12.98 -5.70 14.28
C PRO A 35 -13.38 -4.35 13.69
N ASP A 36 -13.90 -4.38 12.45
CA ASP A 36 -14.43 -3.21 11.72
C ASP A 36 -13.41 -2.06 11.59
N VAL A 37 -12.12 -2.36 11.49
CA VAL A 37 -11.11 -1.36 11.10
C VAL A 37 -11.25 -1.10 9.62
N LEU A 38 -11.54 0.14 9.24
CA LEU A 38 -11.56 0.53 7.84
C LEU A 38 -10.14 0.77 7.35
N THR A 39 -9.67 -0.11 6.47
CA THR A 39 -8.37 -0.01 5.83
C THR A 39 -8.52 0.47 4.39
N ASP A 40 -7.95 1.63 4.05
CA ASP A 40 -7.80 2.10 2.68
C ASP A 40 -6.45 1.60 2.16
N ILE A 41 -6.46 0.89 1.01
CA ILE A 41 -5.29 0.25 0.38
C ILE A 41 -5.14 0.86 -1.01
N TRP A 42 -3.94 1.36 -1.35
CA TRP A 42 -3.68 1.87 -2.69
C TRP A 42 -2.22 1.66 -3.11
N PHE A 43 -2.02 1.47 -4.40
CA PHE A 43 -0.71 1.22 -4.99
C PHE A 43 -0.68 1.64 -6.46
N ALA A 44 0.53 1.80 -6.99
CA ALA A 44 0.75 2.16 -8.38
C ALA A 44 0.43 1.00 -9.33
N ASP A 45 0.03 1.32 -10.55
CA ASP A 45 -0.12 0.36 -11.64
C ASP A 45 1.24 -0.07 -12.23
N SER A 46 1.23 -0.81 -13.34
CA SER A 46 2.44 -1.27 -14.02
C SER A 46 3.29 -0.15 -14.67
N ASN A 47 2.76 1.07 -14.76
CA ASN A 47 3.48 2.24 -15.28
C ASN A 47 3.96 3.17 -14.16
N GLY A 48 3.58 2.90 -12.92
CA GLY A 48 3.85 3.75 -11.76
C GLY A 48 2.76 4.80 -11.51
N ASP A 49 1.64 4.73 -12.22
CA ASP A 49 0.54 5.68 -12.08
C ASP A 49 -0.39 5.30 -10.92
N TYR A 50 -0.88 6.32 -10.21
CA TYR A 50 -1.89 6.18 -9.17
C TYR A 50 -3.28 6.56 -9.67
N SER A 51 -4.28 5.77 -9.34
CA SER A 51 -5.68 6.06 -9.67
C SER A 51 -6.17 7.35 -8.99
N GLY A 52 -7.10 8.04 -9.65
CA GLY A 52 -7.71 9.27 -9.14
C GLY A 52 -6.91 10.55 -9.36
N TYR A 53 -5.75 10.47 -10.03
CA TYR A 53 -4.95 11.65 -10.40
C TYR A 53 -5.27 12.18 -11.80
N SER A 54 -5.92 11.38 -12.65
CA SER A 54 -6.40 11.78 -13.97
C SER A 54 -7.79 11.23 -14.25
N GLU A 55 -8.54 11.85 -15.17
CA GLU A 55 -9.87 11.38 -15.60
C GLU A 55 -9.79 10.00 -16.29
N ASP A 56 -8.66 9.71 -16.93
CA ASP A 56 -8.41 8.44 -17.63
C ASP A 56 -8.05 7.28 -16.69
N PHE A 57 -7.80 7.58 -15.40
CA PHE A 57 -7.49 6.58 -14.40
C PHE A 57 -8.43 6.67 -13.19
N PRO A 58 -9.64 6.09 -13.31
CA PRO A 58 -10.67 6.14 -12.27
C PRO A 58 -10.21 5.54 -10.94
N ILE A 59 -10.74 6.11 -9.85
CA ILE A 59 -10.29 5.81 -8.47
C ILE A 59 -10.54 4.38 -8.01
N GLU A 60 -11.41 3.63 -8.68
CA GLU A 60 -11.71 2.24 -8.34
C GLU A 60 -10.63 1.23 -8.76
N TYR A 61 -9.59 1.66 -9.52
CA TYR A 61 -8.47 0.79 -9.89
C TYR A 61 -7.30 0.95 -8.93
N PHE A 62 -6.63 -0.16 -8.61
CA PHE A 62 -5.46 -0.22 -7.74
C PHE A 62 -5.69 0.46 -6.38
N ARG A 63 -6.95 0.53 -5.98
CA ARG A 63 -7.39 1.10 -4.72
C ARG A 63 -8.69 0.45 -4.25
N GLY A 64 -8.76 0.19 -2.94
CA GLY A 64 -9.96 -0.33 -2.30
C GLY A 64 -9.95 -0.09 -0.81
N LYS A 65 -11.14 -0.11 -0.21
CA LYS A 65 -11.32 -0.10 1.23
C LYS A 65 -11.83 -1.45 1.67
N VAL A 66 -11.31 -1.98 2.77
CA VAL A 66 -11.71 -3.25 3.35
C VAL A 66 -11.93 -3.09 4.85
N LEU A 67 -12.83 -3.88 5.41
CA LEU A 67 -13.06 -3.94 6.86
C LEU A 67 -12.46 -5.23 7.44
N THR A 68 -11.89 -5.13 8.64
CA THR A 68 -11.50 -6.31 9.39
C THR A 68 -12.74 -7.06 9.90
N ASP A 69 -12.65 -8.39 9.93
CA ASP A 69 -13.64 -9.29 10.53
C ASP A 69 -13.59 -9.28 12.07
N GLN A 70 -14.35 -10.19 12.72
CA GLN A 70 -14.41 -10.31 14.17
C GLN A 70 -13.09 -10.73 14.81
N ASP A 71 -12.19 -11.35 14.03
CA ASP A 71 -10.83 -11.73 14.46
C ASP A 71 -9.78 -10.64 14.14
N GLY A 72 -10.22 -9.45 13.70
CA GLY A 72 -9.35 -8.35 13.29
C GLY A 72 -8.64 -8.60 11.96
N LYS A 73 -9.15 -9.51 11.11
CA LYS A 73 -8.48 -9.94 9.88
C LYS A 73 -9.18 -9.45 8.64
N TYR A 74 -8.40 -9.28 7.57
CA TYR A 74 -8.90 -9.23 6.21
C TYR A 74 -7.96 -9.95 5.25
N ALA A 75 -8.50 -10.36 4.12
CA ALA A 75 -7.73 -10.86 2.98
C ALA A 75 -8.30 -10.24 1.70
N VAL A 76 -7.44 -9.67 0.87
CA VAL A 76 -7.85 -9.03 -0.39
C VAL A 76 -6.85 -9.33 -1.49
N LEU A 77 -7.36 -9.68 -2.67
CA LEU A 77 -6.56 -9.89 -3.86
C LEU A 77 -6.31 -8.53 -4.55
N GLY A 78 -5.06 -8.26 -4.86
CA GLY A 78 -4.60 -7.12 -5.63
C GLY A 78 -3.53 -7.54 -6.63
N SER A 79 -2.53 -6.69 -6.83
CA SER A 79 -1.35 -7.02 -7.64
C SER A 79 -0.08 -6.48 -7.03
N ILE A 80 1.05 -7.08 -7.39
CA ILE A 80 2.38 -6.57 -7.06
C ILE A 80 2.56 -5.25 -7.82
N PRO A 81 2.85 -4.13 -7.11
CA PRO A 81 3.12 -2.85 -7.75
C PRO A 81 4.46 -2.87 -8.48
N LYS A 82 4.69 -1.84 -9.31
CA LYS A 82 5.99 -1.58 -9.93
C LYS A 82 6.73 -0.47 -9.20
N GLU A 83 8.03 -0.46 -9.40
CA GLU A 83 8.86 0.70 -9.14
C GLU A 83 8.43 1.83 -10.07
N TYR A 84 8.52 3.08 -9.60
CA TYR A 84 8.17 4.22 -10.44
C TYR A 84 9.05 5.44 -10.19
N PRO A 85 9.28 6.24 -11.24
CA PRO A 85 10.07 7.46 -11.12
C PRO A 85 9.24 8.58 -10.48
N MET A 86 9.81 9.28 -9.50
CA MET A 86 9.32 10.57 -9.02
C MET A 86 9.89 11.71 -9.89
N THR A 87 9.71 11.61 -11.22
CA THR A 87 10.29 12.59 -12.14
C THR A 87 9.37 13.79 -12.36
N SER A 88 9.95 14.89 -12.84
CA SER A 88 9.39 16.23 -12.87
C SER A 88 8.11 16.43 -13.69
N ASN A 89 7.85 15.59 -14.67
CA ASN A 89 6.75 15.83 -15.62
C ASN A 89 5.39 15.31 -15.11
N GLU A 90 5.39 14.34 -14.20
CA GLU A 90 4.16 13.71 -13.71
C GLU A 90 3.92 13.95 -12.20
N HIS A 91 4.98 14.25 -11.44
CA HIS A 91 4.91 14.44 -9.98
C HIS A 91 5.20 15.89 -9.52
N GLY A 92 5.18 16.86 -10.45
CA GLY A 92 5.26 18.28 -10.16
C GLY A 92 6.60 18.74 -9.56
N PRO A 93 6.59 19.80 -8.73
CA PRO A 93 7.82 20.44 -8.21
C PRO A 93 8.72 19.51 -7.39
N THR A 94 8.18 18.49 -6.75
CA THR A 94 8.93 17.54 -5.91
C THR A 94 9.90 16.71 -6.74
N GLY A 95 9.47 16.21 -7.90
CA GLY A 95 10.34 15.47 -8.81
C GLY A 95 11.50 16.32 -9.33
N SER A 96 11.24 17.57 -9.69
CA SER A 96 12.28 18.52 -10.13
C SER A 96 13.34 18.80 -9.04
N ILE A 97 12.94 18.86 -7.78
CA ILE A 97 13.86 19.06 -6.66
C ILE A 97 14.74 17.82 -6.45
N ILE A 98 14.17 16.62 -6.52
CA ILE A 98 14.92 15.36 -6.39
C ILE A 98 15.99 15.25 -7.49
N GLU A 99 15.63 15.52 -8.75
CA GLU A 99 16.56 15.53 -9.87
C GLU A 99 17.68 16.57 -9.67
N LEU A 100 17.34 17.77 -9.22
CA LEU A 100 18.31 18.84 -8.94
C LEU A 100 19.32 18.45 -7.84
N LEU A 101 18.87 17.65 -6.87
CA LEU A 101 19.73 17.14 -5.79
C LEU A 101 20.54 15.91 -6.20
N GLY A 102 20.44 15.46 -7.46
CA GLY A 102 21.17 14.31 -8.00
C GLY A 102 20.63 12.95 -7.56
N GLY A 103 19.41 12.91 -7.04
CA GLY A 103 18.70 11.67 -6.70
C GLY A 103 18.28 10.91 -7.96
N GLN A 104 18.23 9.56 -7.87
CA GLN A 104 17.75 8.72 -8.97
C GLN A 104 16.24 8.82 -9.20
N GLY A 105 15.52 9.40 -8.26
CA GLY A 105 14.10 9.65 -8.35
C GLY A 105 13.20 8.40 -8.42
N MET A 106 13.75 7.20 -8.35
CA MET A 106 12.99 5.95 -8.39
C MET A 106 12.52 5.55 -7.00
N ARG A 107 11.24 5.24 -6.85
CA ARG A 107 10.70 4.61 -5.65
C ARG A 107 10.66 3.08 -5.78
N PRO A 108 11.02 2.34 -4.72
CA PRO A 108 10.84 0.89 -4.69
C PRO A 108 9.38 0.48 -4.76
N LYS A 109 9.09 -0.77 -5.08
CA LYS A 109 7.73 -1.34 -5.00
C LYS A 109 7.16 -1.17 -3.61
N HIS A 110 5.96 -0.59 -3.51
CA HIS A 110 5.28 -0.45 -2.22
C HIS A 110 3.77 -0.35 -2.35
N ILE A 111 3.10 -0.71 -1.28
CA ILE A 111 1.65 -0.55 -1.12
C ILE A 111 1.42 0.36 0.08
N HIS A 112 0.52 1.31 -0.07
CA HIS A 112 0.08 2.19 0.99
C HIS A 112 -1.13 1.63 1.72
N PHE A 113 -1.17 1.85 3.03
CA PHE A 113 -2.28 1.48 3.90
C PHE A 113 -2.64 2.65 4.80
N LYS A 114 -3.94 2.87 4.98
CA LYS A 114 -4.45 3.77 6.01
C LYS A 114 -5.53 3.08 6.82
N TYR A 115 -5.26 2.88 8.10
CA TYR A 115 -6.14 2.24 9.06
C TYR A 115 -6.90 3.30 9.85
N ASN A 116 -8.22 3.15 9.92
CA ASN A 116 -9.11 4.06 10.65
C ASN A 116 -10.10 3.24 11.47
N LYS A 117 -10.17 3.55 12.76
CA LYS A 117 -11.14 2.99 13.70
C LYS A 117 -11.43 4.03 14.78
N GLU A 118 -12.70 4.19 15.15
CA GLU A 118 -13.09 5.02 16.29
C GLU A 118 -12.38 4.52 17.57
N ALA A 119 -11.96 5.44 18.43
CA ALA A 119 -11.16 5.21 19.63
C ALA A 119 -9.70 4.78 19.40
N PHE A 120 -9.21 4.75 18.18
CA PHE A 120 -7.81 4.48 17.85
C PHE A 120 -7.20 5.63 17.04
N ALA A 121 -5.92 5.87 17.23
CA ALA A 121 -5.17 6.82 16.41
C ALA A 121 -5.10 6.30 14.96
N PRO A 122 -5.41 7.13 13.94
CA PRO A 122 -5.33 6.70 12.56
C PRO A 122 -3.86 6.44 12.18
N LEU A 123 -3.59 5.27 11.59
CA LEU A 123 -2.26 4.90 11.11
C LEU A 123 -2.21 4.97 9.59
N THR A 124 -1.22 5.71 9.05
CA THR A 124 -0.87 5.65 7.63
C THR A 124 0.54 5.09 7.51
N THR A 125 0.69 4.02 6.74
CA THR A 125 1.95 3.30 6.58
C THR A 125 2.11 2.75 5.17
N GLN A 126 3.24 2.08 4.90
CA GLN A 126 3.55 1.43 3.64
C GLN A 126 4.09 0.03 3.91
N ALA A 127 3.97 -0.87 2.94
CA ALA A 127 4.69 -2.13 2.91
C ALA A 127 5.60 -2.16 1.67
N TYR A 128 6.87 -2.41 1.89
CA TYR A 128 7.90 -2.62 0.87
C TYR A 128 8.17 -4.11 0.70
N PHE A 129 8.80 -4.48 -0.40
CA PHE A 129 9.06 -5.90 -0.72
C PHE A 129 10.55 -6.17 -0.72
N SER A 130 10.98 -7.16 0.06
CA SER A 130 12.37 -7.64 0.08
C SER A 130 12.85 -7.98 -1.33
N GLY A 131 14.06 -7.56 -1.67
CA GLY A 131 14.64 -7.77 -3.01
C GLY A 131 14.09 -6.83 -4.10
N SER A 132 13.24 -5.85 -3.75
CA SER A 132 12.86 -4.77 -4.68
C SER A 132 14.07 -3.90 -4.99
N GLU A 133 14.16 -3.43 -6.22
CA GLU A 133 15.13 -2.40 -6.61
C GLU A 133 14.87 -1.10 -5.84
N TYR A 134 15.90 -0.31 -5.64
CA TYR A 134 15.83 1.02 -5.03
C TYR A 134 15.44 1.10 -3.54
N LEU A 135 15.43 -0.01 -2.79
CA LEU A 135 15.16 0.02 -1.34
C LEU A 135 16.12 0.94 -0.59
N ASP A 136 17.42 0.88 -0.94
CA ASP A 136 18.49 1.70 -0.34
C ASP A 136 18.59 3.11 -0.96
N ALA A 137 17.77 3.41 -1.96
CA ALA A 137 17.82 4.65 -2.75
C ALA A 137 16.47 5.37 -2.85
N ASP A 138 15.51 5.04 -1.99
CA ASP A 138 14.19 5.71 -1.95
C ASP A 138 14.36 7.20 -1.66
N PRO A 139 13.98 8.09 -2.59
CA PRO A 139 14.19 9.53 -2.43
C PRO A 139 13.38 10.17 -1.30
N VAL A 140 12.38 9.45 -0.75
CA VAL A 140 11.60 9.92 0.39
C VAL A 140 12.09 9.33 1.72
N GLU A 141 13.14 8.50 1.68
CA GLU A 141 13.76 7.89 2.88
C GLU A 141 12.74 7.20 3.80
N ALA A 142 11.72 6.55 3.21
CA ALA A 142 10.60 5.95 3.95
C ALA A 142 10.71 4.41 4.07
N VAL A 143 11.82 3.83 3.61
CA VAL A 143 12.08 2.40 3.73
C VAL A 143 12.70 2.10 5.09
N PHE A 144 12.02 1.29 5.89
CA PHE A 144 12.48 0.80 7.18
C PHE A 144 12.41 -0.73 7.20
N ASP A 145 13.25 -1.37 8.00
CA ASP A 145 13.31 -2.85 8.10
C ASP A 145 11.96 -3.46 8.50
N ASP A 146 11.25 -2.84 9.43
CA ASP A 146 9.94 -3.29 9.91
C ASP A 146 8.79 -3.06 8.91
N LEU A 147 9.02 -2.27 7.87
CA LEU A 147 8.11 -2.05 6.75
C LEU A 147 8.47 -2.87 5.50
N THR A 148 9.58 -3.62 5.54
CA THR A 148 10.06 -4.43 4.42
C THR A 148 9.73 -5.91 4.64
N HIS A 149 8.92 -6.48 3.75
CA HIS A 149 8.34 -7.81 3.89
C HIS A 149 8.82 -8.76 2.81
N GLU A 150 9.06 -10.02 3.19
CA GLU A 150 9.22 -11.11 2.23
C GLU A 150 7.83 -11.59 1.75
N LEU A 151 7.69 -11.76 0.43
CA LEU A 151 6.51 -12.40 -0.12
C LEU A 151 6.63 -13.91 0.03
N LYS A 152 5.57 -14.54 0.52
CA LYS A 152 5.43 -16.00 0.52
C LYS A 152 4.87 -16.49 -0.81
N ASP A 153 5.23 -17.69 -1.23
CA ASP A 153 4.57 -18.38 -2.34
C ASP A 153 3.59 -19.42 -1.79
N GLU A 154 2.32 -19.28 -2.12
CA GLU A 154 1.30 -20.28 -1.82
C GLU A 154 0.73 -20.84 -3.14
N ASN A 155 1.30 -21.93 -3.61
CA ASN A 155 0.88 -22.61 -4.85
C ASN A 155 0.94 -21.72 -6.11
N GLY A 156 1.97 -20.88 -6.21
CA GLY A 156 2.16 -19.96 -7.33
C GLY A 156 1.44 -18.62 -7.17
N LEU A 157 0.85 -18.35 -6.02
CA LEU A 157 0.28 -17.05 -5.67
C LEU A 157 1.21 -16.35 -4.66
N ALA A 158 1.65 -15.14 -4.96
CA ALA A 158 2.39 -14.32 -4.02
C ALA A 158 1.46 -13.84 -2.89
N VAL A 159 1.95 -13.91 -1.65
CA VAL A 159 1.20 -13.53 -0.44
C VAL A 159 2.02 -12.55 0.39
N LEU A 160 1.43 -11.39 0.66
CA LEU A 160 1.91 -10.42 1.65
C LEU A 160 1.14 -10.62 2.95
N GLU A 161 1.86 -10.90 4.05
CA GLU A 161 1.27 -10.99 5.38
C GLU A 161 1.68 -9.79 6.23
N LEU A 162 0.69 -9.14 6.83
CA LEU A 162 0.86 -7.97 7.68
C LEU A 162 0.27 -8.23 9.07
N ASP A 163 0.97 -7.74 10.08
CA ASP A 163 0.52 -7.70 11.46
C ASP A 163 0.61 -6.25 11.95
N VAL A 164 -0.53 -5.64 12.26
CA VAL A 164 -0.63 -4.20 12.52
C VAL A 164 -1.16 -3.97 13.92
N VAL A 165 -0.49 -3.10 14.65
CA VAL A 165 -0.93 -2.66 15.99
C VAL A 165 -1.40 -1.21 15.89
N LEU A 166 -2.60 -0.94 16.40
CA LEU A 166 -3.13 0.41 16.52
C LEU A 166 -3.07 0.90 17.97
N ASP A 167 -2.56 2.12 18.13
CA ASP A 167 -2.57 2.82 19.40
C ASP A 167 -3.97 3.39 19.71
N PRO A 168 -4.38 3.44 20.98
CA PRO A 168 -5.59 4.17 21.37
C PRO A 168 -5.48 5.64 20.99
N ALA A 169 -6.62 6.27 20.62
CA ALA A 169 -6.68 7.72 20.48
C ALA A 169 -6.44 8.41 21.84
N GLU A 170 -5.78 9.57 21.81
CA GLU A 170 -5.60 10.42 23.00
C GLU A 170 -6.92 11.04 23.48
#